data_f6a9ad13281594dd989dcfd5a1102819
#
_entry.id   f6a9ad13281594dd989dcfd5a1102819
#
_cell.length_a   1.000
_cell.length_b   1.000
_cell.length_c   1.000
_cell.angle_alpha   90.00
_cell.angle_beta   90.00
_cell.angle_gamma   90.00
#
_symmetry.space_group_name_H-M   'P 1'
#
loop_
_entity.id
_entity.type
_entity.pdbx_description
1 polymer ?
#
loop_
_entity_poly.entity_id
_entity_poly.type
_entity_poly.pdbx_seq_one_letter_code
_entity_poly.pdbx_strand_id
1 'polypeptide(L)'
;ENAARVGAHLIDGLTKRLEKRQSVAEVRGLGLAIGIELVSDPISRSPAGGEFVRDVLLGLLRRGVVISSTSHVVRITPPLCLTFSQADFITEAVSSTLLELERSS
;
A
#
# COMPACT_ATOMS: atom_id res chain seq x y z
N GLU A 1 17.16 11.04 -9.52
CA GLU A 1 16.47 12.21 -9.77
C GLU A 1 15.05 12.00 -10.14
N ASN A 2 14.78 11.46 -11.35
CA ASN A 2 13.42 11.15 -11.71
C ASN A 2 12.84 10.09 -10.77
N ALA A 3 13.65 9.12 -10.38
CA ALA A 3 13.21 8.07 -9.46
C ALA A 3 12.77 8.67 -8.12
N ALA A 4 13.53 9.66 -7.63
CA ALA A 4 13.16 10.28 -6.36
C ALA A 4 11.85 11.06 -6.48
N ARG A 5 11.63 11.72 -7.61
CA ARG A 5 10.41 12.50 -7.83
C ARG A 5 9.19 11.59 -7.97
N VAL A 6 9.33 10.50 -8.72
CA VAL A 6 8.22 9.56 -8.88
C VAL A 6 7.93 8.85 -7.57
N GLY A 7 8.99 8.51 -6.83
CA GLY A 7 8.81 7.89 -5.51
C GLY A 7 8.06 8.79 -4.55
N ALA A 8 8.42 10.07 -4.52
CA ALA A 8 7.72 11.03 -3.67
C ALA A 8 6.26 11.17 -4.09
N HIS A 9 6.00 11.16 -5.40
CA HIS A 9 4.64 11.24 -5.92
C HIS A 9 3.82 10.03 -5.48
N LEU A 10 4.43 8.85 -5.52
CA LEU A 10 3.75 7.62 -5.11
C LEU A 10 3.43 7.64 -3.63
N ILE A 11 4.39 8.04 -2.79
CA ILE A 11 4.14 8.11 -1.35
C ILE A 11 3.04 9.12 -1.03
N ASP A 12 3.10 10.29 -1.68
CA ASP A 12 2.09 11.32 -1.47
C ASP A 12 0.71 10.85 -1.90
N GLY A 13 0.63 10.20 -3.05
CA GLY A 13 -0.64 9.68 -3.54
C GLY A 13 -1.22 8.62 -2.63
N LEU A 14 -0.38 7.69 -2.17
CA LEU A 14 -0.84 6.66 -1.26
C LEU A 14 -1.27 7.27 0.07
N THR A 15 -0.51 8.22 0.60
CA THR A 15 -0.86 8.84 1.86
C THR A 15 -2.24 9.51 1.78
N LYS A 16 -2.48 10.24 0.70
CA LYS A 16 -3.76 10.94 0.55
C LYS A 16 -4.92 9.99 0.29
N ARG A 17 -4.70 8.98 -0.56
CA ARG A 17 -5.78 8.06 -0.91
C ARG A 17 -6.13 7.13 0.24
N LEU A 18 -5.18 6.83 1.12
CA LEU A 18 -5.40 5.85 2.18
C LEU A 18 -5.62 6.47 3.55
N GLU A 19 -5.64 7.80 3.66
CA GLU A 19 -5.73 8.44 4.97
C GLU A 19 -7.04 8.12 5.69
N LYS A 20 -8.10 7.77 4.96
CA LYS A 20 -9.38 7.44 5.55
C LYS A 20 -9.67 5.94 5.57
N ARG A 21 -8.69 5.12 5.21
CA ARG A 21 -8.88 3.67 5.25
C ARG A 21 -8.72 3.19 6.68
N GLN A 22 -9.69 2.42 7.16
CA GLN A 22 -9.65 1.90 8.53
C GLN A 22 -8.56 0.87 8.72
N SER A 23 -8.16 0.21 7.64
CA SER A 23 -7.15 -0.84 7.72
C SER A 23 -5.72 -0.33 7.59
N VAL A 24 -5.52 0.98 7.43
CA VAL A 24 -4.20 1.56 7.24
C VAL A 24 -3.88 2.52 8.37
N ALA A 25 -2.77 2.25 9.07
CA ALA A 25 -2.30 3.16 10.11
C ALA A 25 -1.35 4.20 9.56
N GLU A 26 -0.48 3.80 8.64
CA GLU A 26 0.57 4.70 8.19
C GLU A 26 1.14 4.26 6.85
N VAL A 27 1.54 5.23 6.04
CA VAL A 27 2.31 5.00 4.82
C VAL A 27 3.63 5.73 5.01
N ARG A 28 4.75 5.02 4.78
CA ARG A 28 6.05 5.66 4.98
C ARG A 28 7.11 5.10 4.04
N GLY A 29 8.13 5.91 3.79
CA GLY A 29 9.26 5.46 2.99
C GLY A 29 10.19 4.61 3.82
N LEU A 30 10.66 3.52 3.23
CA LEU A 30 11.60 2.58 3.87
C LEU A 30 12.78 2.40 2.92
N GLY A 31 13.60 3.44 2.77
CA GLY A 31 14.69 3.40 1.80
C GLY A 31 14.13 3.39 0.39
N LEU A 32 14.39 2.33 -0.36
CA LEU A 32 13.90 2.18 -1.73
C LEU A 32 12.51 1.54 -1.78
N ALA A 33 11.93 1.24 -0.62
CA ALA A 33 10.62 0.62 -0.53
C ALA A 33 9.64 1.57 0.14
N ILE A 34 8.36 1.29 -0.02
CA ILE A 34 7.29 2.01 0.65
C ILE A 34 6.56 1.02 1.53
N GLY A 35 6.38 1.37 2.80
CA GLY A 35 5.69 0.51 3.74
C GLY A 35 4.29 1.03 4.02
N ILE A 36 3.32 0.13 4.02
CA ILE A 36 1.94 0.44 4.40
C ILE A 36 1.60 -0.43 5.60
N GLU A 37 1.42 0.20 6.75
CA GLU A 37 1.11 -0.54 7.97
C GLU A 37 -0.37 -0.85 8.02
N LEU A 38 -0.71 -2.14 8.02
CA LEU A 38 -2.09 -2.60 8.06
C LEU A 38 -2.50 -2.91 9.49
N VAL A 39 -3.68 -2.44 9.86
CA VAL A 39 -4.18 -2.61 11.23
C VAL A 39 -5.61 -3.12 11.21
N SER A 40 -6.01 -3.77 12.28
CA SER A 40 -7.40 -4.19 12.46
C SER A 40 -8.24 -3.09 13.07
N ASP A 41 -7.61 -2.14 13.76
CA ASP A 41 -8.27 -1.03 14.40
C ASP A 41 -7.37 0.20 14.31
N PRO A 42 -7.81 1.27 13.63
CA PRO A 42 -6.94 2.45 13.45
C PRO A 42 -6.67 3.20 14.75
N ILE A 43 -7.54 3.08 15.74
CA ILE A 43 -7.35 3.82 16.99
C ILE A 43 -6.30 3.13 17.84
N SER A 44 -6.45 1.84 18.10
CA SER A 44 -5.50 1.09 18.91
C SER A 44 -4.26 0.70 18.13
N ARG A 45 -4.32 0.74 16.79
CA ARG A 45 -3.25 0.34 15.90
C ARG A 45 -2.85 -1.13 16.11
N SER A 46 -3.84 -1.95 16.46
CA SER A 46 -3.60 -3.39 16.57
C SER A 46 -3.26 -3.95 15.19
N PRO A 47 -2.22 -4.79 15.06
CA PRO A 47 -1.81 -5.30 13.76
C PRO A 47 -2.93 -6.07 13.06
N ALA A 48 -3.01 -5.95 11.76
CA ALA A 48 -3.95 -6.73 10.97
C ALA A 48 -3.58 -8.20 11.04
N GLY A 49 -4.59 -9.06 10.97
CA GLY A 49 -4.35 -10.50 10.97
C GLY A 49 -3.69 -10.97 9.69
N GLY A 50 -3.01 -12.11 9.77
CA GLY A 50 -2.30 -12.65 8.62
C GLY A 50 -3.20 -12.94 7.44
N GLU A 51 -4.44 -13.32 7.70
CA GLU A 51 -5.39 -13.61 6.63
C GLU A 51 -5.71 -12.35 5.83
N PHE A 52 -5.93 -11.23 6.53
CA PHE A 52 -6.21 -9.97 5.87
C PHE A 52 -5.01 -9.51 5.04
N VAL A 53 -3.81 -9.61 5.62
CA VAL A 53 -2.59 -9.24 4.92
C VAL A 53 -2.43 -10.08 3.64
N ARG A 54 -2.69 -11.39 3.74
CA ARG A 54 -2.60 -12.27 2.58
C ARG A 54 -3.62 -11.89 1.52
N ASP A 55 -4.83 -11.53 1.93
CA ASP A 55 -5.86 -11.13 0.97
C ASP A 55 -5.47 -9.84 0.26
N VAL A 56 -4.81 -8.92 0.96
CA VAL A 56 -4.30 -7.71 0.33
C VAL A 56 -3.25 -8.05 -0.72
N LEU A 57 -2.31 -8.95 -0.37
CA LEU A 57 -1.27 -9.35 -1.31
C LEU A 57 -1.87 -9.99 -2.56
N LEU A 58 -2.83 -10.88 -2.38
CA LEU A 58 -3.46 -11.55 -3.51
C LEU A 58 -4.26 -10.58 -4.37
N GLY A 59 -4.97 -9.64 -3.73
CA GLY A 59 -5.73 -8.64 -4.46
C GLY A 59 -4.85 -7.76 -5.31
N LEU A 60 -3.68 -7.38 -4.78
CA LEU A 60 -2.74 -6.56 -5.53
C LEU A 60 -2.09 -7.37 -6.65
N LEU A 61 -1.78 -8.63 -6.39
CA LEU A 61 -1.22 -9.49 -7.43
C LEU A 61 -2.18 -9.64 -8.59
N ARG A 62 -3.47 -9.81 -8.31
CA ARG A 62 -4.47 -9.90 -9.37
C ARG A 62 -4.53 -8.64 -10.22
N ARG A 63 -4.18 -7.50 -9.65
CA ARG A 63 -4.17 -6.23 -10.36
C ARG A 63 -2.83 -5.91 -10.99
N GLY A 64 -1.88 -6.86 -10.90
CA GLY A 64 -0.58 -6.70 -11.53
C GLY A 64 0.46 -6.00 -10.69
N VAL A 65 0.23 -5.88 -9.40
CA VAL A 65 1.19 -5.25 -8.49
C VAL A 65 1.83 -6.33 -7.63
N VAL A 66 3.14 -6.49 -7.76
CA VAL A 66 3.89 -7.48 -6.99
C VAL A 66 4.47 -6.81 -5.76
N ILE A 67 4.12 -7.33 -4.59
CA ILE A 67 4.56 -6.76 -3.32
C ILE A 67 4.92 -7.89 -2.37
N SER A 68 5.51 -7.52 -1.25
CA SER A 68 5.81 -8.46 -0.19
C SER A 68 5.28 -7.91 1.12
N SER A 69 5.40 -8.71 2.17
CA SER A 69 4.97 -8.24 3.49
C SER A 69 5.95 -8.72 4.54
N THR A 70 6.03 -7.95 5.61
CA THR A 70 6.75 -8.32 6.81
C THR A 70 5.78 -8.10 7.94
N SER A 71 5.30 -9.19 8.54
CA SER A 71 4.27 -9.12 9.55
C SER A 71 3.02 -8.41 8.97
N HIS A 72 2.60 -7.29 9.57
CA HIS A 72 1.42 -6.57 9.12
C HIS A 72 1.76 -5.35 8.26
N VAL A 73 3.00 -5.28 7.77
CA VAL A 73 3.43 -4.16 6.91
C VAL A 73 3.61 -4.68 5.48
N VAL A 74 2.87 -4.08 4.56
CA VAL A 74 2.99 -4.37 3.14
C VAL A 74 4.09 -3.49 2.56
N ARG A 75 4.98 -4.08 1.79
CA ARG A 75 6.14 -3.37 1.24
C ARG A 75 6.06 -3.36 -0.28
N ILE A 76 6.12 -2.17 -0.83
CA ILE A 76 6.14 -1.96 -2.27
C ILE A 76 7.52 -1.45 -2.65
N THR A 77 8.21 -2.18 -3.53
CA THR A 77 9.52 -1.76 -4.02
C THR A 77 9.37 -1.41 -5.50
N PRO A 78 9.11 -0.13 -5.80
CA PRO A 78 8.89 0.25 -7.20
C PRO A 78 10.20 0.19 -7.98
N PRO A 79 10.13 -0.13 -9.27
CA PRO A 79 11.33 -0.12 -10.11
C PRO A 79 11.87 1.29 -10.27
N LEU A 80 13.17 1.41 -10.50
CA LEU A 80 13.80 2.72 -10.63
C LEU A 80 13.30 3.49 -11.85
N CYS A 81 12.77 2.80 -12.83
CA CYS A 81 12.26 3.43 -14.04
C CYS A 81 10.75 3.65 -14.00
N LEU A 82 10.18 3.67 -12.81
CA LEU A 82 8.74 3.87 -12.63
C LEU A 82 8.33 5.24 -13.19
N THR A 83 7.22 5.26 -13.92
CA THR A 83 6.65 6.51 -14.45
C THR A 83 5.58 7.02 -13.50
N PHE A 84 5.19 8.31 -13.69
CA PHE A 84 4.10 8.87 -12.90
C PHE A 84 2.79 8.11 -13.15
N SER A 85 2.54 7.71 -14.40
CA SER A 85 1.33 6.93 -14.69
C SER A 85 1.32 5.61 -13.97
N GLN A 86 2.47 4.94 -13.91
CA GLN A 86 2.57 3.67 -13.19
C GLN A 86 2.42 3.86 -11.69
N ALA A 87 2.94 4.97 -11.17
CA ALA A 87 2.76 5.28 -9.76
C ALA A 87 1.28 5.48 -9.43
N ASP A 88 0.57 6.18 -10.30
CA ASP A 88 -0.87 6.38 -10.11
C ASP A 88 -1.62 5.07 -10.21
N PHE A 89 -1.19 4.18 -11.09
CA PHE A 89 -1.79 2.85 -11.21
C PHE A 89 -1.62 2.07 -9.90
N ILE A 90 -0.42 2.12 -9.31
CA ILE A 90 -0.18 1.43 -8.05
C ILE A 90 -1.06 2.01 -6.94
N THR A 91 -1.13 3.34 -6.86
CA THR A 91 -1.98 4.01 -5.87
C THR A 91 -3.43 3.56 -6.00
N GLU A 92 -3.94 3.53 -7.22
CA GLU A 92 -5.31 3.13 -7.46
C GLU A 92 -5.53 1.66 -7.12
N ALA A 93 -4.57 0.81 -7.48
CA ALA A 93 -4.69 -0.61 -7.19
C ALA A 93 -4.73 -0.89 -5.69
N VAL A 94 -3.87 -0.21 -4.93
CA VAL A 94 -3.85 -0.38 -3.47
C VAL A 94 -5.15 0.13 -2.87
N SER A 95 -5.59 1.31 -3.28
CA SER A 95 -6.81 1.90 -2.76
C SER A 95 -8.02 1.00 -3.02
N SER A 96 -8.15 0.51 -4.26
CA SER A 96 -9.27 -0.33 -4.65
C SER A 96 -9.27 -1.65 -3.90
N THR A 97 -8.09 -2.24 -3.71
CA THR A 97 -7.99 -3.51 -3.01
C THR A 97 -8.43 -3.36 -1.56
N LEU A 98 -7.93 -2.33 -0.88
CA LEU A 98 -8.27 -2.13 0.52
C LEU A 98 -9.75 -1.79 0.70
N LEU A 99 -10.29 -0.97 -0.19
CA LEU A 99 -11.71 -0.62 -0.12
C LEU A 99 -12.58 -1.86 -0.29
N GLU A 100 -12.23 -2.71 -1.24
CA GLU A 100 -12.98 -3.92 -1.50
C GLU A 100 -12.96 -4.85 -0.29
N LEU A 101 -11.78 -5.04 0.30
CA LEU A 101 -11.64 -5.95 1.44
C LEU A 101 -12.30 -5.39 2.69
N GLU A 102 -12.26 -4.07 2.89
CA GLU A 102 -12.93 -3.46 4.04
C GLU A 102 -14.43 -3.60 3.95
N ARG A 103 -14.96 -3.58 2.72
CA ARG A 103 -16.39 -3.75 2.53
C ARG A 103 -16.85 -5.17 2.75
N SER A 104 -15.96 -6.14 2.55
CA SER A 104 -16.29 -7.55 2.65
C SER A 104 -16.26 -8.07 4.10
N SER A 105 -15.67 -7.30 5.00
CA SER A 105 -15.49 -7.78 6.38
C SER A 105 -16.56 -7.30 7.34
#